data_5a7334073df74778213f444736299e27
#
_entry.id   5a7334073df74778213f444736299e27
#
_cell.length_a   1.000
_cell.length_b   1.000
_cell.length_c   1.000
_cell.angle_alpha   90.00
_cell.angle_beta   90.00
_cell.angle_gamma   90.00
#
_symmetry.space_group_name_H-M   'P 1'
#
loop_
_entity.id
_entity.type
_entity.pdbx_description
1 polymer ?
#
loop_
_entity_poly.entity_id
_entity_poly.type
_entity_poly.pdbx_seq_one_letter_code
_entity_poly.pdbx_strand_id
1 'polypeptide(L)'
;MELKVAFLNCRSHGDCAVITFEDKGEPACIVVDGGEDKNSAQALSDYLKSQNVTMIDLMVGTHIDSDHINGLKTFVQSQLKNKKANKPFVGINEFWGPMPSEGFVSDLKPTSTANAGVSGAAISWQEFVIQSVEQNDDLFSAVQALGAKILHPAVDNKPTVPFTSIKIELLGPDTQISADHIKAKALGVLPSSEGAGSIATLEDLQNAVTAGFEKLAIEANRDANNQSIVFRLSPAIGGTKAKEWTFLFTGDAEEEAWEEMCSNNKIASSLKARVLKVPHHGSALNGITDDGAEKVKPKYSIISVGQKHGLPDKETLTRIIGTGSKTLCTQRNQAIYKNKKSACYSVKAADCPAKDNPDDIIFTLDTDTGNCTMSPKSRACKHSW
;
A
#
# COMPACT_ATOMS: atom_id res chain seq x y z
N MET A 1 17.99 13.78 -17.28
CA MET A 1 17.95 12.85 -16.13
C MET A 1 17.05 11.65 -16.46
N GLU A 2 17.47 10.45 -16.07
CA GLU A 2 16.62 9.26 -16.11
C GLU A 2 15.83 9.14 -14.79
N LEU A 3 14.50 9.06 -14.86
CA LEU A 3 13.64 8.70 -13.73
C LEU A 3 13.04 7.32 -14.02
N LYS A 4 13.31 6.35 -13.16
CA LYS A 4 12.81 5.00 -13.27
C LYS A 4 11.84 4.73 -12.13
N VAL A 5 10.63 4.27 -12.45
CA VAL A 5 9.61 3.84 -11.48
C VAL A 5 9.28 2.38 -11.75
N ALA A 6 9.64 1.52 -10.82
CA ALA A 6 9.44 0.07 -10.89
C ALA A 6 8.39 -0.37 -9.87
N PHE A 7 7.34 -1.02 -10.34
CA PHE A 7 6.38 -1.75 -9.52
C PHE A 7 6.80 -3.22 -9.53
N LEU A 8 7.27 -3.71 -8.39
CA LEU A 8 7.89 -5.02 -8.31
C LEU A 8 6.84 -6.13 -8.21
N ASN A 9 7.17 -7.26 -8.80
CA ASN A 9 6.51 -8.50 -8.47
C ASN A 9 7.04 -9.02 -7.14
N CYS A 10 6.24 -8.92 -6.10
CA CYS A 10 6.60 -9.34 -4.75
C CYS A 10 6.85 -10.85 -4.60
N ARG A 11 6.66 -11.67 -5.65
CA ARG A 11 6.76 -13.14 -5.59
C ARG A 11 5.81 -13.79 -4.57
N SER A 12 5.01 -12.96 -3.89
CA SER A 12 3.96 -13.33 -2.94
C SER A 12 2.81 -12.33 -3.09
N HIS A 13 2.14 -11.92 -2.01
CA HIS A 13 1.12 -10.89 -2.01
C HIS A 13 1.72 -9.53 -1.60
N GLY A 14 1.03 -8.44 -1.96
CA GLY A 14 1.34 -7.11 -1.47
C GLY A 14 1.97 -6.16 -2.50
N ASP A 15 2.26 -4.98 -2.03
CA ASP A 15 2.79 -3.87 -2.81
C ASP A 15 4.27 -3.66 -2.57
N CYS A 16 4.99 -3.35 -3.63
CA CYS A 16 6.35 -2.85 -3.54
C CYS A 16 6.69 -2.02 -4.78
N ALA A 17 7.17 -0.81 -4.59
CA ALA A 17 7.69 -0.01 -5.69
C ALA A 17 9.05 0.61 -5.34
N VAL A 18 9.89 0.75 -6.34
CA VAL A 18 11.21 1.40 -6.22
C VAL A 18 11.33 2.49 -7.28
N ILE A 19 11.69 3.68 -6.84
CA ILE A 19 11.92 4.83 -7.71
C ILE A 19 13.39 5.20 -7.62
N THR A 20 14.08 5.24 -8.77
CA THR A 20 15.48 5.66 -8.86
C THR A 20 15.61 6.81 -9.83
N PHE A 21 16.42 7.80 -9.47
CA PHE A 21 16.68 9.02 -10.24
C PHE A 21 18.00 9.65 -9.81
N GLU A 22 18.35 10.74 -10.43
CA GLU A 22 19.50 11.56 -10.04
C GLU A 22 18.98 12.84 -9.37
N ASP A 23 19.45 13.16 -8.16
CA ASP A 23 19.16 14.44 -7.50
C ASP A 23 20.46 15.18 -7.21
N LYS A 24 20.58 16.40 -7.75
CA LYS A 24 21.82 17.23 -7.61
C LYS A 24 23.09 16.53 -8.10
N GLY A 25 22.99 15.66 -9.09
CA GLY A 25 24.13 14.92 -9.64
C GLY A 25 24.48 13.63 -8.90
N GLU A 26 23.71 13.26 -7.86
CA GLU A 26 23.91 12.03 -7.09
C GLU A 26 22.74 11.06 -7.28
N PRO A 27 23.00 9.74 -7.28
CA PRO A 27 21.93 8.75 -7.33
C PRO A 27 21.02 8.85 -6.10
N ALA A 28 19.71 8.84 -6.32
CA ALA A 28 18.70 8.87 -5.28
C ALA A 28 17.71 7.71 -5.44
N CYS A 29 17.19 7.21 -4.32
CA CYS A 29 16.28 6.08 -4.29
C CYS A 29 15.13 6.29 -3.30
N ILE A 30 13.91 5.98 -3.77
CA ILE A 30 12.73 5.88 -2.92
C ILE A 30 12.19 4.46 -2.99
N VAL A 31 11.79 3.90 -1.85
CA VAL A 31 11.09 2.63 -1.74
C VAL A 31 9.71 2.88 -1.16
N VAL A 32 8.67 2.32 -1.77
CA VAL A 32 7.27 2.41 -1.31
C VAL A 32 6.76 1.00 -1.10
N ASP A 33 6.44 0.68 0.13
CA ASP A 33 6.03 -0.65 0.58
C ASP A 33 7.03 -1.78 0.26
N GLY A 34 6.79 -2.98 0.76
CA GLY A 34 7.73 -4.08 0.60
C GLY A 34 7.08 -5.46 0.49
N GLY A 35 5.75 -5.54 0.37
CA GLY A 35 5.02 -6.79 0.28
C GLY A 35 4.90 -7.55 1.60
N GLU A 36 4.37 -8.78 1.53
CA GLU A 36 3.87 -9.52 2.67
C GLU A 36 4.95 -10.30 3.44
N ASP A 37 6.01 -10.75 2.79
CA ASP A 37 6.87 -11.78 3.37
C ASP A 37 8.35 -11.68 2.97
N LYS A 38 9.11 -12.72 3.36
CA LYS A 38 10.54 -12.84 3.02
C LYS A 38 10.82 -12.90 1.52
N ASN A 39 9.89 -13.40 0.70
CA ASN A 39 10.09 -13.47 -0.74
C ASN A 39 9.97 -12.07 -1.35
N SER A 40 9.06 -11.26 -0.84
CA SER A 40 8.93 -9.84 -1.18
C SER A 40 10.19 -9.06 -0.76
N ALA A 41 10.67 -9.26 0.47
CA ALA A 41 11.91 -8.66 0.95
C ALA A 41 13.13 -9.05 0.09
N GLN A 42 13.18 -10.30 -0.39
CA GLN A 42 14.21 -10.76 -1.31
C GLN A 42 14.07 -10.12 -2.68
N ALA A 43 12.85 -9.99 -3.22
CA ALA A 43 12.60 -9.32 -4.49
C ALA A 43 13.09 -7.86 -4.44
N LEU A 44 12.74 -7.12 -3.36
CA LEU A 44 13.23 -5.78 -3.10
C LEU A 44 14.76 -5.73 -3.04
N SER A 45 15.38 -6.63 -2.27
CA SER A 45 16.84 -6.70 -2.13
C SER A 45 17.55 -6.97 -3.45
N ASP A 46 17.02 -7.92 -4.26
CA ASP A 46 17.54 -8.26 -5.58
C ASP A 46 17.46 -7.05 -6.53
N TYR A 47 16.33 -6.35 -6.53
CA TYR A 47 16.14 -5.17 -7.36
C TYR A 47 17.08 -4.03 -6.97
N LEU A 48 17.17 -3.68 -5.69
CA LEU A 48 18.08 -2.63 -5.20
C LEU A 48 19.54 -2.96 -5.56
N LYS A 49 19.93 -4.21 -5.41
CA LYS A 49 21.26 -4.69 -5.82
C LYS A 49 21.48 -4.53 -7.32
N SER A 50 20.49 -4.86 -8.15
CA SER A 50 20.58 -4.72 -9.62
C SER A 50 20.72 -3.27 -10.08
N GLN A 51 20.23 -2.32 -9.25
CA GLN A 51 20.35 -0.87 -9.48
C GLN A 51 21.57 -0.26 -8.75
N ASN A 52 22.43 -1.07 -8.11
CA ASN A 52 23.58 -0.63 -7.29
C ASN A 52 23.21 0.34 -6.16
N VAL A 53 22.00 0.25 -5.61
CA VAL A 53 21.53 1.09 -4.51
C VAL A 53 22.20 0.68 -3.21
N THR A 54 22.89 1.63 -2.57
CA THR A 54 23.52 1.47 -1.25
C THR A 54 22.85 2.31 -0.17
N MET A 55 22.00 3.27 -0.58
CA MET A 55 21.25 4.15 0.29
C MET A 55 19.82 4.31 -0.24
N ILE A 56 18.83 4.17 0.62
CA ILE A 56 17.44 4.54 0.37
C ILE A 56 17.25 5.92 1.00
N ASP A 57 17.03 6.95 0.17
CA ASP A 57 16.85 8.32 0.64
C ASP A 57 15.52 8.53 1.32
N LEU A 58 14.47 7.86 0.82
CA LEU A 58 13.15 7.85 1.41
C LEU A 58 12.54 6.44 1.32
N MET A 59 12.17 5.87 2.45
CA MET A 59 11.36 4.67 2.53
C MET A 59 9.96 5.04 3.02
N VAL A 60 8.93 4.57 2.34
CA VAL A 60 7.53 4.81 2.68
C VAL A 60 6.85 3.47 3.00
N GLY A 61 6.31 3.31 4.20
CA GLY A 61 5.31 2.30 4.51
C GLY A 61 3.95 2.99 4.48
N THR A 62 3.10 2.66 3.52
CA THR A 62 1.87 3.43 3.28
C THR A 62 0.88 3.30 4.43
N HIS A 63 0.71 2.10 4.99
CA HIS A 63 -0.14 1.81 6.14
C HIS A 63 0.35 0.54 6.86
N ILE A 64 -0.33 0.12 7.93
CA ILE A 64 0.18 -0.94 8.83
C ILE A 64 -0.02 -2.38 8.34
N ASP A 65 -0.78 -2.62 7.27
CA ASP A 65 -1.11 -3.98 6.86
C ASP A 65 0.11 -4.79 6.41
N SER A 66 0.08 -6.08 6.76
CA SER A 66 1.23 -6.96 6.64
C SER A 66 1.77 -7.10 5.21
N ASP A 67 0.90 -7.02 4.21
CA ASP A 67 1.26 -7.13 2.80
C ASP A 67 1.83 -5.83 2.20
N HIS A 68 2.01 -4.80 3.03
CA HIS A 68 2.74 -3.58 2.71
C HIS A 68 4.02 -3.46 3.52
N ILE A 69 3.97 -3.72 4.84
CA ILE A 69 5.09 -3.43 5.73
C ILE A 69 5.94 -4.64 6.14
N ASN A 70 5.42 -5.87 6.08
CA ASN A 70 6.14 -7.02 6.62
C ASN A 70 7.40 -7.38 5.80
N GLY A 71 7.34 -7.18 4.48
CA GLY A 71 8.52 -7.28 3.62
C GLY A 71 9.54 -6.19 3.91
N LEU A 72 9.11 -4.92 4.14
CA LEU A 72 10.00 -3.85 4.60
C LEU A 72 10.66 -4.21 5.92
N LYS A 73 9.88 -4.66 6.91
CA LYS A 73 10.39 -5.10 8.21
C LYS A 73 11.49 -6.15 8.03
N THR A 74 11.21 -7.19 7.26
CA THR A 74 12.15 -8.28 6.99
C THR A 74 13.43 -7.78 6.30
N PHE A 75 13.29 -6.89 5.31
CA PHE A 75 14.42 -6.26 4.62
C PHE A 75 15.26 -5.44 5.60
N VAL A 76 14.63 -4.51 6.36
CA VAL A 76 15.31 -3.61 7.30
C VAL A 76 16.04 -4.39 8.39
N GLN A 77 15.41 -5.42 8.96
CA GLN A 77 16.05 -6.31 9.94
C GLN A 77 17.28 -7.01 9.37
N SER A 78 17.25 -7.41 8.09
CA SER A 78 18.41 -7.99 7.42
C SER A 78 19.56 -6.98 7.27
N GLN A 79 19.24 -5.72 6.91
CA GLN A 79 20.23 -4.64 6.82
C GLN A 79 20.84 -4.31 8.18
N LEU A 80 20.02 -4.26 9.23
CA LEU A 80 20.48 -4.05 10.60
C LEU A 80 21.42 -5.17 11.07
N LYS A 81 21.12 -6.43 10.73
CA LYS A 81 22.01 -7.57 11.00
C LYS A 81 23.35 -7.43 10.27
N ASN A 82 23.32 -7.00 9.01
CA ASN A 82 24.53 -6.75 8.24
C ASN A 82 25.38 -5.63 8.85
N LYS A 83 24.73 -4.49 9.21
CA LYS A 83 25.40 -3.36 9.89
C LYS A 83 26.08 -3.81 11.18
N LYS A 84 25.39 -4.57 12.04
CA LYS A 84 25.95 -5.11 13.30
C LYS A 84 27.11 -6.09 13.07
N ALA A 85 27.13 -6.78 11.94
CA ALA A 85 28.18 -7.73 11.55
C ALA A 85 29.31 -7.07 10.74
N ASN A 86 29.34 -5.74 10.60
CA ASN A 86 30.27 -4.98 9.75
C ASN A 86 30.32 -5.49 8.29
N LYS A 87 29.16 -5.94 7.76
CA LYS A 87 29.00 -6.33 6.36
C LYS A 87 28.38 -5.18 5.56
N PRO A 88 28.55 -5.16 4.23
CA PRO A 88 27.82 -4.21 3.39
C PRO A 88 26.31 -4.28 3.64
N PHE A 89 25.67 -3.13 3.76
CA PHE A 89 24.23 -3.00 3.97
C PHE A 89 23.69 -1.79 3.21
N VAL A 90 22.40 -1.78 2.96
CA VAL A 90 21.68 -0.62 2.40
C VAL A 90 21.23 0.26 3.56
N GLY A 91 21.67 1.52 3.58
CA GLY A 91 21.23 2.52 4.55
C GLY A 91 19.85 3.08 4.23
N ILE A 92 19.25 3.78 5.21
CA ILE A 92 17.98 4.50 5.05
C ILE A 92 18.15 5.88 5.68
N ASN A 93 17.90 6.95 4.92
CA ASN A 93 18.00 8.32 5.39
C ASN A 93 16.73 8.77 6.10
N GLU A 94 15.56 8.60 5.45
CA GLU A 94 14.27 9.02 5.99
C GLU A 94 13.22 7.91 5.80
N PHE A 95 12.35 7.75 6.78
CA PHE A 95 11.21 6.83 6.74
C PHE A 95 9.92 7.60 6.97
N TRP A 96 8.97 7.43 6.06
CA TRP A 96 7.59 7.85 6.21
C TRP A 96 6.71 6.63 6.49
N GLY A 97 5.96 6.69 7.56
CA GLY A 97 5.08 5.57 7.91
C GLY A 97 3.96 5.97 8.86
N PRO A 98 3.03 5.06 9.12
CA PRO A 98 1.96 5.25 10.10
C PRO A 98 2.54 5.55 11.48
N MET A 99 1.80 6.22 12.34
CA MET A 99 2.21 6.43 13.72
C MET A 99 2.30 5.08 14.46
N PRO A 100 3.42 4.80 15.16
CA PRO A 100 3.56 3.57 15.93
C PRO A 100 2.67 3.59 17.17
N SER A 101 2.61 2.45 17.85
CA SER A 101 2.03 2.34 19.18
C SER A 101 2.86 3.11 20.20
N GLU A 102 2.20 3.90 21.06
CA GLU A 102 2.85 4.58 22.19
C GLU A 102 2.91 3.69 23.44
N GLY A 103 2.44 2.43 23.33
CA GLY A 103 2.46 1.46 24.42
C GLY A 103 1.24 1.48 25.33
N PHE A 104 0.28 2.38 25.10
CA PHE A 104 -0.94 2.47 25.94
C PHE A 104 -1.77 1.18 25.92
N VAL A 105 -1.78 0.46 24.78
CA VAL A 105 -2.51 -0.81 24.62
C VAL A 105 -1.58 -1.99 24.39
N SER A 106 -0.28 -1.87 24.69
CA SER A 106 0.73 -2.91 24.47
C SER A 106 0.37 -4.26 25.10
N ASP A 107 -0.24 -4.23 26.31
CA ASP A 107 -0.57 -5.42 27.09
C ASP A 107 -1.96 -5.99 26.76
N LEU A 108 -2.76 -5.31 25.94
CA LEU A 108 -4.07 -5.80 25.52
C LEU A 108 -3.91 -6.95 24.51
N LYS A 109 -4.59 -8.06 24.82
CA LYS A 109 -4.62 -9.27 23.97
C LYS A 109 -6.03 -9.52 23.44
N PRO A 110 -6.16 -10.26 22.32
CA PRO A 110 -7.46 -10.69 21.84
C PRO A 110 -8.24 -11.40 22.95
N THR A 111 -9.55 -11.19 22.96
CA THR A 111 -10.44 -11.89 23.89
C THR A 111 -10.33 -13.39 23.64
N SER A 112 -9.96 -14.16 24.67
CA SER A 112 -9.83 -15.62 24.49
C SER A 112 -11.20 -16.26 24.24
N THR A 113 -11.25 -17.17 23.28
CA THR A 113 -12.48 -17.93 22.92
C THR A 113 -13.11 -18.67 24.09
N ALA A 114 -12.30 -19.06 25.09
CA ALA A 114 -12.75 -19.87 26.20
C ALA A 114 -13.74 -19.16 27.13
N ASN A 115 -13.76 -17.84 27.17
CA ASN A 115 -14.48 -17.06 28.17
C ASN A 115 -15.57 -16.12 27.64
N ALA A 116 -15.70 -15.93 26.34
CA ALA A 116 -16.51 -14.83 25.79
C ALA A 116 -17.58 -15.23 24.77
N GLY A 117 -17.64 -16.47 24.32
CA GLY A 117 -18.58 -16.88 23.24
C GLY A 117 -18.34 -16.17 21.90
N VAL A 118 -17.14 -15.58 21.71
CA VAL A 118 -16.78 -14.82 20.50
C VAL A 118 -16.54 -15.78 19.33
N SER A 119 -17.01 -15.45 18.12
CA SER A 119 -16.80 -16.28 16.93
C SER A 119 -15.32 -16.37 16.53
N GLY A 120 -14.93 -17.50 15.94
CA GLY A 120 -13.58 -17.68 15.40
C GLY A 120 -13.20 -16.62 14.33
N ALA A 121 -14.21 -16.08 13.62
CA ALA A 121 -14.01 -15.01 12.63
C ALA A 121 -13.61 -13.68 13.30
N ALA A 122 -14.29 -13.27 14.37
CA ALA A 122 -13.97 -12.04 15.11
C ALA A 122 -12.56 -12.09 15.69
N ILE A 123 -12.15 -13.24 16.24
CA ILE A 123 -10.79 -13.42 16.77
C ILE A 123 -9.75 -13.34 15.66
N SER A 124 -10.02 -13.96 14.51
CA SER A 124 -9.13 -13.93 13.35
C SER A 124 -8.88 -12.49 12.86
N TRP A 125 -9.90 -11.62 12.86
CA TRP A 125 -9.75 -10.21 12.49
C TRP A 125 -9.00 -9.40 13.55
N GLN A 126 -9.30 -9.61 14.83
CA GLN A 126 -8.56 -8.97 15.93
C GLN A 126 -7.08 -9.35 15.91
N GLU A 127 -6.79 -10.65 15.77
CA GLU A 127 -5.40 -11.14 15.66
C GLU A 127 -4.67 -10.51 14.46
N PHE A 128 -5.35 -10.41 13.31
CA PHE A 128 -4.77 -9.78 12.12
C PHE A 128 -4.39 -8.31 12.38
N VAL A 129 -5.31 -7.50 12.93
CA VAL A 129 -5.04 -6.08 13.23
C VAL A 129 -3.93 -5.94 14.27
N ILE A 130 -3.95 -6.74 15.34
CA ILE A 130 -2.91 -6.70 16.38
C ILE A 130 -1.54 -7.07 15.79
N GLN A 131 -1.49 -8.11 14.96
CA GLN A 131 -0.26 -8.52 14.30
C GLN A 131 0.27 -7.42 13.36
N SER A 132 -0.60 -6.72 12.64
CA SER A 132 -0.21 -5.60 11.78
C SER A 132 0.39 -4.46 12.61
N VAL A 133 -0.21 -4.11 13.75
CA VAL A 133 0.34 -3.11 14.68
C VAL A 133 1.71 -3.52 15.21
N GLU A 134 1.87 -4.77 15.68
CA GLU A 134 3.15 -5.28 16.18
C GLU A 134 4.24 -5.28 15.09
N GLN A 135 3.87 -5.60 13.85
CA GLN A 135 4.80 -5.56 12.72
C GLN A 135 5.23 -4.14 12.38
N ASN A 136 4.32 -3.17 12.51
CA ASN A 136 4.64 -1.76 12.35
C ASN A 136 5.62 -1.27 13.42
N ASP A 137 5.40 -1.60 14.68
CA ASP A 137 6.27 -1.23 15.80
C ASP A 137 7.67 -1.86 15.66
N ASP A 138 7.74 -3.12 15.21
CA ASP A 138 8.99 -3.81 14.89
C ASP A 138 9.76 -3.15 13.75
N LEU A 139 9.05 -2.78 12.66
CA LEU A 139 9.65 -2.05 11.53
C LEU A 139 10.21 -0.71 12.00
N PHE A 140 9.41 0.02 12.77
CA PHE A 140 9.78 1.32 13.31
C PHE A 140 11.06 1.25 14.14
N SER A 141 11.12 0.31 15.09
CA SER A 141 12.28 0.04 15.93
C SER A 141 13.53 -0.30 15.11
N ALA A 142 13.38 -1.11 14.08
CA ALA A 142 14.48 -1.52 13.22
C ALA A 142 14.99 -0.35 12.35
N VAL A 143 14.10 0.48 11.81
CA VAL A 143 14.43 1.68 11.02
C VAL A 143 15.16 2.70 11.90
N GLN A 144 14.68 2.93 13.12
CA GLN A 144 15.33 3.80 14.11
C GLN A 144 16.74 3.30 14.45
N ALA A 145 16.93 1.98 14.63
CA ALA A 145 18.22 1.37 14.91
C ALA A 145 19.20 1.48 13.73
N LEU A 146 18.73 1.60 12.50
CA LEU A 146 19.56 1.94 11.34
C LEU A 146 19.98 3.42 11.33
N GLY A 147 19.30 4.28 12.07
CA GLY A 147 19.60 5.71 12.20
C GLY A 147 18.81 6.60 11.25
N ALA A 148 17.73 6.10 10.65
CA ALA A 148 16.87 6.90 9.78
C ALA A 148 16.07 7.94 10.57
N LYS A 149 15.82 9.10 9.95
CA LYS A 149 14.85 10.08 10.42
C LYS A 149 13.45 9.55 10.14
N ILE A 150 12.56 9.59 11.14
CA ILE A 150 11.22 9.03 11.05
C ILE A 150 10.20 10.15 11.08
N LEU A 151 9.22 10.08 10.17
CA LEU A 151 8.13 11.05 10.04
C LEU A 151 6.80 10.32 9.82
N HIS A 152 5.73 10.97 10.24
CA HIS A 152 4.34 10.54 10.09
C HIS A 152 3.60 11.58 9.23
N PRO A 153 3.71 11.50 7.89
CA PRO A 153 3.18 12.52 7.01
C PRO A 153 1.65 12.45 6.92
N ALA A 154 1.03 13.63 6.93
CA ALA A 154 -0.38 13.83 6.64
C ALA A 154 -0.54 15.14 5.86
N VAL A 155 -1.74 15.37 5.29
CA VAL A 155 -2.01 16.62 4.57
C VAL A 155 -1.87 17.82 5.49
N ASP A 156 -2.25 17.69 6.75
CA ASP A 156 -2.10 18.73 7.78
C ASP A 156 -0.66 18.90 8.27
N ASN A 157 0.16 17.85 8.15
CA ASN A 157 1.55 17.82 8.60
C ASN A 157 2.47 17.35 7.48
N LYS A 158 2.66 18.21 6.47
CA LYS A 158 3.49 17.89 5.30
C LYS A 158 4.96 17.97 5.63
N PRO A 159 5.71 16.87 5.52
CA PRO A 159 7.16 16.92 5.67
C PRO A 159 7.81 17.68 4.51
N THR A 160 8.99 18.21 4.76
CA THR A 160 9.84 18.74 3.68
C THR A 160 10.37 17.56 2.88
N VAL A 161 10.07 17.55 1.59
CA VAL A 161 10.58 16.55 0.65
C VAL A 161 12.07 16.81 0.41
N PRO A 162 12.96 15.82 0.61
CA PRO A 162 14.41 16.06 0.54
C PRO A 162 14.97 16.22 -0.89
N PHE A 163 14.10 16.15 -1.91
CA PHE A 163 14.51 16.13 -3.31
C PHE A 163 14.22 17.44 -4.03
N THR A 164 15.04 17.74 -5.04
CA THR A 164 14.88 18.89 -5.93
C THR A 164 14.52 18.49 -7.36
N SER A 165 14.89 17.28 -7.78
CA SER A 165 14.65 16.78 -9.15
C SER A 165 13.25 16.21 -9.35
N ILE A 166 12.57 15.88 -8.25
CA ILE A 166 11.20 15.38 -8.23
C ILE A 166 10.34 16.16 -7.25
N LYS A 167 9.04 16.17 -7.47
CA LYS A 167 8.03 16.73 -6.58
C LYS A 167 7.20 15.58 -6.02
N ILE A 168 6.98 15.58 -4.71
CA ILE A 168 6.04 14.71 -4.01
C ILE A 168 4.95 15.59 -3.39
N GLU A 169 3.70 15.30 -3.71
CA GLU A 169 2.52 15.96 -3.15
C GLU A 169 1.73 14.95 -2.34
N LEU A 170 1.61 15.18 -1.04
CA LEU A 170 0.75 14.40 -0.16
C LEU A 170 -0.72 14.74 -0.41
N LEU A 171 -1.54 13.70 -0.56
CA LEU A 171 -2.96 13.79 -0.86
C LEU A 171 -3.83 13.09 0.20
N GLY A 172 -3.24 12.26 1.05
CA GLY A 172 -3.85 11.56 2.17
C GLY A 172 -2.80 10.92 3.08
N PRO A 173 -3.19 10.55 4.29
CA PRO A 173 -4.44 10.93 4.96
C PRO A 173 -4.44 12.42 5.37
N ASP A 174 -5.61 12.98 5.70
CA ASP A 174 -5.69 14.36 6.20
C ASP A 174 -4.94 14.51 7.51
N THR A 175 -5.19 13.60 8.46
CA THR A 175 -4.49 13.48 9.74
C THR A 175 -4.10 12.02 9.99
N GLN A 176 -3.01 11.79 10.73
CA GLN A 176 -2.62 10.44 11.15
C GLN A 176 -3.33 10.05 12.45
N ILE A 177 -3.81 8.81 12.54
CA ILE A 177 -4.22 8.17 13.79
C ILE A 177 -3.15 7.16 14.23
N SER A 178 -2.98 7.01 15.54
CA SER A 178 -1.97 6.10 16.09
C SER A 178 -2.38 4.63 15.93
N ALA A 179 -1.39 3.76 15.85
CA ALA A 179 -1.61 2.31 15.88
C ALA A 179 -2.30 1.84 17.16
N ASP A 180 -2.10 2.54 18.30
CA ASP A 180 -2.84 2.31 19.54
C ASP A 180 -4.34 2.52 19.38
N HIS A 181 -4.76 3.54 18.64
CA HIS A 181 -6.19 3.81 18.37
C HIS A 181 -6.80 2.65 17.56
N ILE A 182 -6.12 2.23 16.49
CA ILE A 182 -6.55 1.12 15.63
C ILE A 182 -6.66 -0.16 16.45
N LYS A 183 -5.65 -0.47 17.27
CA LYS A 183 -5.64 -1.65 18.13
C LYS A 183 -6.75 -1.60 19.19
N ALA A 184 -6.95 -0.46 19.85
CA ALA A 184 -7.99 -0.28 20.86
C ALA A 184 -9.39 -0.44 20.25
N LYS A 185 -9.64 0.08 19.05
CA LYS A 185 -10.89 -0.10 18.32
C LYS A 185 -11.12 -1.57 17.97
N ALA A 186 -10.12 -2.27 17.44
CA ALA A 186 -10.21 -3.69 17.12
C ALA A 186 -10.53 -4.56 18.34
N LEU A 187 -10.06 -4.18 19.52
CA LEU A 187 -10.32 -4.86 20.79
C LEU A 187 -11.63 -4.43 21.47
N GLY A 188 -12.36 -3.48 20.89
CA GLY A 188 -13.62 -2.97 21.46
C GLY A 188 -13.43 -2.11 22.72
N VAL A 189 -12.25 -1.54 22.93
CA VAL A 189 -11.95 -0.65 24.04
C VAL A 189 -12.42 0.78 23.76
N LEU A 190 -12.51 1.16 22.49
CA LEU A 190 -13.09 2.43 22.04
C LEU A 190 -14.58 2.24 21.70
N PRO A 191 -15.46 3.17 22.07
CA PRO A 191 -16.88 3.08 21.75
C PRO A 191 -17.08 3.13 20.23
N SER A 192 -17.97 2.23 19.71
CA SER A 192 -18.47 2.36 18.35
C SER A 192 -19.35 3.60 18.25
N SER A 193 -19.37 4.25 17.08
CA SER A 193 -20.25 5.41 16.82
C SER A 193 -21.74 5.05 16.72
N GLU A 194 -22.10 3.76 16.74
CA GLU A 194 -23.47 3.27 16.62
C GLU A 194 -23.97 2.60 17.90
N GLY A 195 -25.15 3.03 18.38
CA GLY A 195 -25.75 2.55 19.60
C GLY A 195 -26.29 1.11 19.51
N ALA A 196 -26.26 0.41 20.64
CA ALA A 196 -26.77 -0.95 20.78
C ALA A 196 -28.30 -1.01 20.62
N GLY A 197 -28.78 -1.90 19.74
CA GLY A 197 -30.19 -2.27 19.65
C GLY A 197 -30.67 -3.05 20.89
N SER A 198 -32.00 -3.24 21.05
CA SER A 198 -32.58 -3.98 22.17
C SER A 198 -32.23 -5.48 22.11
N ILE A 199 -31.71 -6.01 23.21
CA ILE A 199 -31.28 -7.40 23.35
C ILE A 199 -32.32 -8.15 24.21
N ALA A 200 -32.87 -9.25 23.70
CA ALA A 200 -33.96 -9.97 24.35
C ALA A 200 -33.54 -11.24 25.14
N THR A 201 -32.42 -11.88 24.75
CA THR A 201 -31.96 -13.12 25.38
C THR A 201 -30.44 -13.09 25.64
N LEU A 202 -29.94 -14.02 26.48
CA LEU A 202 -28.50 -14.20 26.71
C LEU A 202 -27.77 -14.64 25.44
N GLU A 203 -28.40 -15.41 24.59
CA GLU A 203 -27.88 -15.85 23.30
C GLU A 203 -27.82 -14.66 22.31
N ASP A 204 -28.87 -13.82 22.30
CA ASP A 204 -28.87 -12.57 21.53
C ASP A 204 -27.77 -11.63 22.00
N LEU A 205 -27.52 -11.55 23.32
CA LEU A 205 -26.42 -10.77 23.89
C LEU A 205 -25.06 -11.32 23.44
N GLN A 206 -24.86 -12.61 23.51
CA GLN A 206 -23.62 -13.26 23.08
C GLN A 206 -23.39 -13.08 21.58
N ASN A 207 -24.43 -13.23 20.77
CA ASN A 207 -24.36 -13.02 19.32
C ASN A 207 -24.13 -11.55 18.97
N ALA A 208 -24.80 -10.62 19.66
CA ALA A 208 -24.62 -9.19 19.48
C ALA A 208 -23.21 -8.72 19.90
N VAL A 209 -22.69 -9.23 21.01
CA VAL A 209 -21.31 -8.97 21.47
C VAL A 209 -20.32 -9.52 20.44
N THR A 210 -20.52 -10.73 19.97
CA THR A 210 -19.64 -11.37 18.97
C THR A 210 -19.66 -10.62 17.65
N ALA A 211 -20.85 -10.29 17.13
CA ALA A 211 -21.01 -9.52 15.91
C ALA A 211 -20.44 -8.09 16.06
N GLY A 212 -20.59 -7.50 17.25
CA GLY A 212 -20.01 -6.19 17.59
C GLY A 212 -18.49 -6.20 17.54
N PHE A 213 -17.84 -7.21 18.10
CA PHE A 213 -16.37 -7.32 18.04
C PHE A 213 -15.85 -7.57 16.62
N GLU A 214 -16.52 -8.40 15.84
CA GLU A 214 -16.15 -8.62 14.45
C GLU A 214 -16.28 -7.32 13.64
N LYS A 215 -17.41 -6.60 13.82
CA LYS A 215 -17.64 -5.30 13.18
C LYS A 215 -16.53 -4.29 13.54
N LEU A 216 -16.22 -4.16 14.83
CA LEU A 216 -15.17 -3.23 15.30
C LEU A 216 -13.78 -3.59 14.75
N ALA A 217 -13.45 -4.87 14.64
CA ALA A 217 -12.18 -5.29 14.07
C ALA A 217 -12.10 -5.03 12.56
N ILE A 218 -13.22 -5.22 11.83
CA ILE A 218 -13.31 -4.85 10.41
C ILE A 218 -13.19 -3.34 10.22
N GLU A 219 -13.90 -2.54 11.04
CA GLU A 219 -13.81 -1.08 11.00
C GLU A 219 -12.39 -0.60 11.34
N ALA A 220 -11.72 -1.20 12.32
CA ALA A 220 -10.34 -0.86 12.65
C ALA A 220 -9.37 -1.16 11.49
N ASN A 221 -9.61 -2.23 10.73
CA ASN A 221 -8.84 -2.53 9.54
C ASN A 221 -9.11 -1.50 8.43
N ARG A 222 -10.35 -1.08 8.23
CA ARG A 222 -10.71 -0.01 7.29
C ARG A 222 -10.05 1.33 7.68
N ASP A 223 -10.05 1.66 8.98
CA ASP A 223 -9.33 2.84 9.47
C ASP A 223 -7.84 2.75 9.13
N ALA A 224 -7.22 1.57 9.30
CA ALA A 224 -5.82 1.36 8.94
C ALA A 224 -5.56 1.61 7.45
N ASN A 225 -6.42 1.08 6.57
CA ASN A 225 -6.32 1.28 5.12
C ASN A 225 -6.56 2.75 4.73
N ASN A 226 -7.55 3.41 5.35
CA ASN A 226 -7.84 4.83 5.12
C ASN A 226 -6.74 5.76 5.65
N GLN A 227 -5.84 5.27 6.51
CA GLN A 227 -4.61 5.96 6.91
C GLN A 227 -3.46 5.81 5.91
N SER A 228 -3.72 5.20 4.74
CA SER A 228 -2.71 5.08 3.69
C SER A 228 -2.09 6.43 3.32
N ILE A 229 -0.77 6.49 3.32
CA ILE A 229 -0.01 7.65 2.81
C ILE A 229 -0.20 7.70 1.30
N VAL A 230 -1.13 8.54 0.84
CA VAL A 230 -1.41 8.76 -0.58
C VAL A 230 -0.60 9.94 -1.08
N PHE A 231 0.18 9.74 -2.13
CA PHE A 231 0.98 10.83 -2.70
C PHE A 231 1.13 10.72 -4.21
N ARG A 232 1.29 11.88 -4.84
CA ARG A 232 1.62 12.01 -6.25
C ARG A 232 3.08 12.39 -6.42
N LEU A 233 3.80 11.63 -7.26
CA LEU A 233 5.18 11.90 -7.65
C LEU A 233 5.21 12.41 -9.09
N SER A 234 6.03 13.42 -9.36
CA SER A 234 6.28 13.95 -10.70
C SER A 234 7.70 14.48 -10.82
N PRO A 235 8.29 14.53 -12.02
CA PRO A 235 9.52 15.26 -12.26
C PRO A 235 9.34 16.75 -11.92
N ALA A 236 10.26 17.33 -11.16
CA ALA A 236 10.34 18.78 -10.92
C ALA A 236 11.13 19.47 -12.03
N ILE A 237 12.08 18.77 -12.65
CA ILE A 237 12.94 19.22 -13.75
C ILE A 237 12.47 18.67 -15.09
N GLY A 238 13.05 19.16 -16.17
CA GLY A 238 12.70 18.75 -17.54
C GLY A 238 11.58 19.57 -18.18
N GLY A 239 11.29 19.25 -19.43
CA GLY A 239 10.29 19.95 -20.23
C GLY A 239 8.84 19.59 -19.87
N THR A 240 7.87 20.27 -20.49
CA THR A 240 6.43 20.05 -20.25
C THR A 240 6.02 18.59 -20.39
N LYS A 241 6.53 17.90 -21.44
CA LYS A 241 6.22 16.46 -21.65
C LYS A 241 6.69 15.56 -20.52
N ALA A 242 7.84 15.87 -19.88
CA ALA A 242 8.33 15.12 -18.73
C ALA A 242 7.41 15.32 -17.52
N LYS A 243 6.98 16.55 -17.27
CA LYS A 243 6.10 16.92 -16.14
C LYS A 243 4.67 16.35 -16.26
N GLU A 244 4.26 15.88 -17.45
CA GLU A 244 3.03 15.14 -17.63
C GLU A 244 3.10 13.71 -17.06
N TRP A 245 4.30 13.17 -16.81
CA TRP A 245 4.49 11.86 -16.20
C TRP A 245 4.34 11.96 -14.68
N THR A 246 3.14 11.72 -14.23
CA THR A 246 2.76 11.74 -12.82
C THR A 246 2.39 10.35 -12.37
N PHE A 247 2.85 9.95 -11.20
CA PHE A 247 2.62 8.64 -10.59
C PHE A 247 1.87 8.84 -9.28
N LEU A 248 0.71 8.23 -9.16
CA LEU A 248 -0.10 8.26 -7.94
C LEU A 248 0.03 6.94 -7.21
N PHE A 249 0.58 7.02 -5.99
CA PHE A 249 0.69 5.91 -5.05
C PHE A 249 -0.42 6.05 -4.02
N THR A 250 -1.19 5.00 -3.79
CA THR A 250 -2.45 5.07 -3.05
C THR A 250 -2.49 4.17 -1.83
N GLY A 251 -1.47 3.30 -1.64
CA GLY A 251 -1.58 2.22 -0.67
C GLY A 251 -2.88 1.44 -0.89
N ASP A 252 -3.61 1.23 0.17
CA ASP A 252 -4.91 0.56 0.17
C ASP A 252 -6.06 1.50 0.58
N ALA A 253 -5.93 2.80 0.26
CA ALA A 253 -6.95 3.81 0.50
C ALA A 253 -8.34 3.35 0.02
N GLU A 254 -9.29 3.27 0.96
CA GLU A 254 -10.66 2.82 0.73
C GLU A 254 -11.62 3.97 0.39
N GLU A 255 -12.89 3.65 0.28
CA GLU A 255 -13.94 4.56 -0.19
C GLU A 255 -13.95 5.90 0.56
N GLU A 256 -13.86 5.89 1.89
CA GLU A 256 -13.90 7.10 2.72
C GLU A 256 -12.72 8.03 2.43
N ALA A 257 -11.50 7.48 2.31
CA ALA A 257 -10.32 8.26 1.94
C ALA A 257 -10.46 8.85 0.52
N TRP A 258 -11.05 8.10 -0.42
CA TRP A 258 -11.31 8.61 -1.76
C TRP A 258 -12.36 9.72 -1.77
N GLU A 259 -13.47 9.58 -1.01
CA GLU A 259 -14.49 10.62 -0.87
C GLU A 259 -13.89 11.90 -0.29
N GLU A 260 -13.06 11.79 0.75
CA GLU A 260 -12.36 12.91 1.37
C GLU A 260 -11.43 13.61 0.36
N MET A 261 -10.53 12.87 -0.31
CA MET A 261 -9.64 13.43 -1.32
C MET A 261 -10.39 14.06 -2.49
N CYS A 262 -11.49 13.46 -2.94
CA CYS A 262 -12.30 13.97 -4.04
C CYS A 262 -13.10 15.21 -3.69
N SER A 263 -13.58 15.34 -2.46
CA SER A 263 -14.35 16.50 -1.99
C SER A 263 -13.45 17.68 -1.59
N ASN A 264 -12.20 17.45 -1.26
CA ASN A 264 -11.26 18.49 -0.85
C ASN A 264 -10.74 19.27 -2.07
N ASN A 265 -11.27 20.49 -2.27
CA ASN A 265 -10.90 21.35 -3.41
C ASN A 265 -9.40 21.66 -3.56
N LYS A 266 -8.63 21.55 -2.48
CA LYS A 266 -7.17 21.77 -2.52
C LYS A 266 -6.42 20.55 -3.06
N ILE A 267 -7.00 19.35 -2.94
CA ILE A 267 -6.38 18.07 -3.27
C ILE A 267 -6.94 17.51 -4.59
N ALA A 268 -8.23 17.65 -4.82
CA ALA A 268 -8.95 17.03 -5.95
C ALA A 268 -8.29 17.25 -7.32
N SER A 269 -7.75 18.44 -7.58
CA SER A 269 -7.03 18.73 -8.83
C SER A 269 -5.69 18.01 -8.94
N SER A 270 -5.09 17.65 -7.80
CA SER A 270 -3.81 16.92 -7.69
C SER A 270 -3.98 15.41 -7.82
N LEU A 271 -5.21 14.88 -7.79
CA LEU A 271 -5.49 13.46 -8.02
C LEU A 271 -5.17 13.02 -9.46
N LYS A 272 -5.25 13.95 -10.43
CA LYS A 272 -4.95 13.62 -11.83
C LYS A 272 -3.55 13.07 -12.00
N ALA A 273 -3.45 11.83 -12.50
CA ALA A 273 -2.17 11.16 -12.67
C ALA A 273 -2.13 10.32 -13.97
N ARG A 274 -0.95 10.24 -14.56
CA ARG A 274 -0.73 9.44 -15.79
C ARG A 274 -0.61 7.96 -15.47
N VAL A 275 -0.03 7.62 -14.33
CA VAL A 275 0.12 6.26 -13.82
C VAL A 275 -0.51 6.19 -12.44
N LEU A 276 -1.46 5.28 -12.26
CA LEU A 276 -2.11 4.98 -11.00
C LEU A 276 -1.62 3.63 -10.48
N LYS A 277 -1.08 3.57 -9.26
CA LYS A 277 -1.05 2.34 -8.50
C LYS A 277 -2.47 2.13 -7.96
N VAL A 278 -3.14 1.09 -8.45
CA VAL A 278 -4.54 0.81 -8.05
C VAL A 278 -4.59 0.41 -6.58
N PRO A 279 -5.43 1.06 -5.76
CA PRO A 279 -5.49 0.76 -4.33
C PRO A 279 -6.00 -0.66 -4.07
N HIS A 280 -5.63 -1.19 -2.92
CA HIS A 280 -6.13 -2.42 -2.34
C HIS A 280 -6.17 -3.60 -3.34
N HIS A 281 -5.10 -3.74 -4.12
CA HIS A 281 -4.90 -4.79 -5.14
C HIS A 281 -6.06 -4.95 -6.13
N GLY A 282 -6.87 -3.90 -6.29
CA GLY A 282 -8.06 -3.89 -7.14
C GLY A 282 -9.30 -4.47 -6.49
N SER A 283 -9.48 -4.34 -5.16
CA SER A 283 -10.73 -4.62 -4.47
C SER A 283 -11.85 -3.69 -4.98
N ALA A 284 -13.06 -4.22 -5.15
CA ALA A 284 -14.23 -3.44 -5.56
C ALA A 284 -14.97 -2.80 -4.40
N LEU A 285 -14.97 -3.47 -3.24
CA LEU A 285 -15.67 -3.00 -2.05
C LEU A 285 -14.87 -1.95 -1.29
N ASN A 286 -13.54 -2.11 -1.29
CA ASN A 286 -12.61 -1.35 -0.46
C ASN A 286 -11.49 -0.79 -1.35
N GLY A 287 -11.82 0.08 -2.29
CA GLY A 287 -10.83 0.59 -3.24
C GLY A 287 -11.28 1.90 -3.87
N ILE A 288 -10.75 2.20 -5.06
CA ILE A 288 -11.05 3.45 -5.74
C ILE A 288 -12.54 3.57 -6.08
N THR A 289 -13.14 4.73 -5.77
CA THR A 289 -14.52 5.07 -6.14
C THR A 289 -14.66 5.43 -7.62
N ASP A 290 -15.87 5.52 -8.13
CA ASP A 290 -16.14 5.98 -9.51
C ASP A 290 -15.65 7.42 -9.71
N ASP A 291 -15.95 8.32 -8.76
CA ASP A 291 -15.48 9.72 -8.79
C ASP A 291 -13.94 9.78 -8.71
N GLY A 292 -13.31 8.98 -7.86
CA GLY A 292 -11.87 8.85 -7.78
C GLY A 292 -11.24 8.43 -9.11
N ALA A 293 -11.78 7.40 -9.75
CA ALA A 293 -11.29 6.92 -11.04
C ALA A 293 -11.40 7.99 -12.14
N GLU A 294 -12.52 8.73 -12.19
CA GLU A 294 -12.73 9.83 -13.14
C GLU A 294 -11.82 11.04 -12.88
N LYS A 295 -11.55 11.38 -11.60
CA LYS A 295 -10.63 12.47 -11.24
C LYS A 295 -9.17 12.12 -11.56
N VAL A 296 -8.75 10.89 -11.29
CA VAL A 296 -7.40 10.42 -11.61
C VAL A 296 -7.23 10.30 -13.11
N LYS A 297 -8.18 9.67 -13.81
CA LYS A 297 -8.20 9.45 -15.26
C LYS A 297 -6.87 8.96 -15.81
N PRO A 298 -6.35 7.83 -15.32
CA PRO A 298 -4.99 7.40 -15.60
C PRO A 298 -4.86 6.87 -17.03
N LYS A 299 -3.68 7.05 -17.63
CA LYS A 299 -3.32 6.38 -18.88
C LYS A 299 -2.90 4.93 -18.64
N TYR A 300 -2.29 4.66 -17.48
CA TYR A 300 -1.84 3.34 -17.04
C TYR A 300 -2.29 3.11 -15.62
N SER A 301 -2.82 1.92 -15.35
CA SER A 301 -3.21 1.48 -14.01
C SER A 301 -2.45 0.21 -13.66
N ILE A 302 -1.70 0.25 -12.58
CA ILE A 302 -0.84 -0.84 -12.14
C ILE A 302 -1.53 -1.55 -10.99
N ILE A 303 -1.68 -2.85 -11.08
CA ILE A 303 -2.23 -3.69 -10.01
C ILE A 303 -1.13 -4.65 -9.56
N SER A 304 -0.72 -4.52 -8.31
CA SER A 304 0.11 -5.53 -7.65
C SER A 304 -0.79 -6.71 -7.29
N VAL A 305 -0.50 -7.85 -7.85
CA VAL A 305 -1.34 -9.05 -7.73
C VAL A 305 -0.55 -10.15 -7.04
N GLY A 306 -1.16 -10.75 -6.00
CA GLY A 306 -0.69 -12.00 -5.38
C GLY A 306 -1.61 -13.17 -5.71
N GLN A 307 -1.23 -14.38 -5.29
CA GLN A 307 -2.06 -15.60 -5.38
C GLN A 307 -2.98 -15.73 -4.16
N LYS A 308 -3.61 -14.62 -3.72
CA LYS A 308 -4.38 -14.52 -2.48
C LYS A 308 -5.61 -13.61 -2.69
N HIS A 309 -6.57 -13.68 -1.80
CA HIS A 309 -7.75 -12.79 -1.68
C HIS A 309 -8.72 -12.74 -2.89
N GLY A 310 -8.46 -13.47 -3.97
CA GLY A 310 -9.33 -13.47 -5.16
C GLY A 310 -9.40 -12.10 -5.87
N LEU A 311 -8.34 -11.31 -5.80
CA LEU A 311 -8.22 -9.98 -6.43
C LEU A 311 -7.42 -10.05 -7.75
N PRO A 312 -7.57 -9.09 -8.67
CA PRO A 312 -8.50 -7.96 -8.66
C PRO A 312 -9.96 -8.36 -8.90
N ASP A 313 -10.89 -7.51 -8.46
CA ASP A 313 -12.33 -7.65 -8.73
C ASP A 313 -12.68 -7.11 -10.13
N LYS A 314 -13.76 -7.68 -10.71
CA LYS A 314 -14.24 -7.29 -12.04
C LYS A 314 -14.73 -5.84 -12.07
N GLU A 315 -15.44 -5.41 -11.03
CA GLU A 315 -16.00 -4.07 -10.89
C GLU A 315 -14.88 -3.02 -10.93
N THR A 316 -13.79 -3.21 -10.18
CA THR A 316 -12.63 -2.31 -10.21
C THR A 316 -11.99 -2.25 -11.59
N LEU A 317 -11.82 -3.40 -12.25
CA LEU A 317 -11.27 -3.44 -13.61
C LEU A 317 -12.18 -2.70 -14.60
N THR A 318 -13.49 -2.91 -14.52
CA THR A 318 -14.48 -2.23 -15.37
C THR A 318 -14.43 -0.72 -15.16
N ARG A 319 -14.42 -0.27 -13.91
CA ARG A 319 -14.32 1.15 -13.51
C ARG A 319 -13.07 1.80 -14.09
N ILE A 320 -11.90 1.21 -13.87
CA ILE A 320 -10.61 1.77 -14.31
C ILE A 320 -10.49 1.75 -15.85
N ILE A 321 -10.86 0.66 -16.50
CA ILE A 321 -10.79 0.55 -17.97
C ILE A 321 -11.80 1.50 -18.61
N GLY A 322 -12.95 1.73 -17.98
CA GLY A 322 -13.95 2.72 -18.41
C GLY A 322 -13.39 4.14 -18.55
N THR A 323 -12.38 4.52 -17.78
CA THR A 323 -11.66 5.80 -17.96
C THR A 323 -10.72 5.85 -19.17
N GLY A 324 -10.58 4.76 -19.90
CA GLY A 324 -9.62 4.62 -21.02
C GLY A 324 -8.22 4.17 -20.61
N SER A 325 -8.05 3.73 -19.36
CA SER A 325 -6.76 3.28 -18.83
C SER A 325 -6.33 1.93 -19.38
N LYS A 326 -5.01 1.77 -19.55
CA LYS A 326 -4.36 0.49 -19.83
C LYS A 326 -3.97 -0.16 -18.50
N THR A 327 -4.65 -1.25 -18.15
CA THR A 327 -4.39 -1.99 -16.91
C THR A 327 -3.24 -2.98 -17.09
N LEU A 328 -2.28 -2.93 -16.18
CA LEU A 328 -1.11 -3.81 -16.10
C LEU A 328 -1.07 -4.46 -14.71
N CYS A 329 -0.85 -5.79 -14.67
CA CYS A 329 -0.74 -6.55 -13.44
C CYS A 329 0.67 -7.12 -13.28
N THR A 330 1.21 -7.14 -12.06
CA THR A 330 2.53 -7.75 -11.79
C THR A 330 2.52 -9.25 -12.02
N GLN A 331 1.39 -9.91 -11.76
CA GLN A 331 1.15 -11.32 -12.09
C GLN A 331 -0.35 -11.59 -12.33
N ARG A 332 -0.70 -12.81 -12.71
CA ARG A 332 -2.08 -13.28 -12.83
C ARG A 332 -2.48 -14.06 -11.58
N ASN A 333 -3.57 -13.69 -10.94
CA ASN A 333 -4.11 -14.47 -9.83
C ASN A 333 -5.02 -15.61 -10.34
N GLN A 334 -4.65 -16.85 -10.06
CA GLN A 334 -5.40 -18.06 -10.37
C GLN A 334 -5.84 -18.82 -9.10
N ALA A 335 -5.53 -18.31 -7.93
CA ALA A 335 -5.95 -18.92 -6.68
C ALA A 335 -7.44 -18.73 -6.43
N ILE A 336 -8.03 -19.68 -5.70
CA ILE A 336 -9.37 -19.56 -5.12
C ILE A 336 -9.18 -19.31 -3.62
N TYR A 337 -9.67 -18.19 -3.13
CA TYR A 337 -9.57 -17.81 -1.73
C TYR A 337 -10.97 -17.70 -1.12
N LYS A 338 -11.28 -18.51 -0.10
CA LYS A 338 -12.60 -18.55 0.57
C LYS A 338 -13.76 -18.53 -0.45
N ASN A 339 -13.67 -19.37 -1.48
CA ASN A 339 -14.62 -19.47 -2.60
C ASN A 339 -14.66 -18.22 -3.54
N LYS A 340 -13.88 -17.16 -3.29
CA LYS A 340 -13.74 -16.01 -4.16
C LYS A 340 -12.66 -16.28 -5.21
N LYS A 341 -12.97 -15.94 -6.45
CA LYS A 341 -12.06 -16.01 -7.59
C LYS A 341 -11.81 -14.60 -8.10
N SER A 342 -10.55 -14.29 -8.45
CA SER A 342 -10.25 -13.03 -9.11
C SER A 342 -10.96 -12.92 -10.45
N ALA A 343 -11.16 -11.71 -10.94
CA ALA A 343 -11.64 -11.45 -12.29
C ALA A 343 -10.80 -12.20 -13.36
N CYS A 344 -9.48 -12.28 -13.14
CA CYS A 344 -8.55 -12.95 -14.06
C CYS A 344 -8.60 -14.47 -14.04
N TYR A 345 -9.32 -15.10 -13.12
CA TYR A 345 -9.37 -16.57 -12.98
C TYR A 345 -9.82 -17.27 -14.27
N SER A 346 -10.87 -16.76 -14.90
CA SER A 346 -11.48 -17.33 -16.10
C SER A 346 -10.92 -16.76 -17.41
N VAL A 347 -10.04 -15.76 -17.35
CA VAL A 347 -9.46 -15.12 -18.54
C VAL A 347 -8.54 -16.10 -19.25
N LYS A 348 -8.71 -16.22 -20.57
CA LYS A 348 -7.80 -17.05 -21.38
C LYS A 348 -6.36 -16.54 -21.25
N ALA A 349 -5.44 -17.45 -21.26
CA ALA A 349 -4.01 -17.15 -21.18
C ALA A 349 -3.53 -16.14 -22.22
N ALA A 350 -4.03 -16.25 -23.45
CA ALA A 350 -3.68 -15.35 -24.55
C ALA A 350 -4.08 -13.88 -24.29
N ASP A 351 -5.08 -13.64 -23.42
CA ASP A 351 -5.60 -12.32 -23.09
C ASP A 351 -4.96 -11.74 -21.83
N CYS A 352 -4.18 -12.53 -21.09
CA CYS A 352 -3.46 -12.11 -19.87
C CYS A 352 -1.94 -12.22 -20.05
N PRO A 353 -1.26 -11.14 -20.43
CA PRO A 353 0.20 -11.14 -20.62
C PRO A 353 1.03 -11.45 -19.37
N ALA A 354 0.42 -11.31 -18.18
CA ALA A 354 1.07 -11.61 -16.90
C ALA A 354 1.07 -13.12 -16.55
N LYS A 355 0.52 -13.98 -17.40
CA LYS A 355 0.28 -15.38 -17.10
C LYS A 355 1.54 -16.21 -16.92
N ASP A 356 2.48 -16.09 -17.85
CA ASP A 356 3.61 -17.02 -17.95
C ASP A 356 4.90 -16.45 -17.37
N ASN A 357 4.95 -15.14 -17.13
CA ASN A 357 6.07 -14.43 -16.54
C ASN A 357 5.56 -13.35 -15.59
N PRO A 358 5.39 -13.68 -14.30
CA PRO A 358 5.27 -12.66 -13.29
C PRO A 358 6.56 -11.81 -13.32
N ASP A 359 6.42 -10.48 -13.46
CA ASP A 359 7.54 -9.59 -13.75
C ASP A 359 7.30 -8.20 -13.21
N ASP A 360 8.35 -7.46 -12.99
CA ASP A 360 8.28 -6.05 -12.60
C ASP A 360 7.73 -5.20 -13.76
N ILE A 361 6.96 -4.17 -13.41
CA ILE A 361 6.47 -3.19 -14.37
C ILE A 361 7.28 -1.92 -14.19
N ILE A 362 8.13 -1.62 -15.15
CA ILE A 362 9.10 -0.53 -15.05
C ILE A 362 8.80 0.56 -16.08
N PHE A 363 8.63 1.79 -15.60
CA PHE A 363 8.60 2.99 -16.42
C PHE A 363 9.97 3.66 -16.35
N THR A 364 10.58 3.91 -17.49
CA THR A 364 11.84 4.64 -17.60
C THR A 364 11.60 5.91 -18.41
N LEU A 365 11.65 7.05 -17.72
CA LEU A 365 11.41 8.38 -18.27
C LEU A 365 12.74 9.11 -18.44
N ASP A 366 13.02 9.53 -19.66
CA ASP A 366 14.01 10.56 -19.91
C ASP A 366 13.36 11.94 -19.72
N THR A 367 13.76 12.66 -18.67
CA THR A 367 13.17 13.96 -18.33
C THR A 367 13.54 15.07 -19.31
N ASP A 368 14.61 14.94 -20.07
CA ASP A 368 15.06 15.95 -21.00
C ASP A 368 14.20 15.93 -22.28
N THR A 369 13.88 14.74 -22.76
CA THR A 369 13.04 14.55 -23.95
C THR A 369 11.55 14.35 -23.61
N GLY A 370 11.22 13.95 -22.38
CA GLY A 370 9.88 13.55 -21.96
C GLY A 370 9.46 12.18 -22.53
N ASN A 371 10.39 11.45 -23.15
CA ASN A 371 10.11 10.10 -23.65
C ASN A 371 10.11 9.10 -22.49
N CYS A 372 9.10 8.25 -22.45
CA CYS A 372 9.01 7.19 -21.45
C CYS A 372 8.86 5.84 -22.15
N THR A 373 9.67 4.91 -21.75
CA THR A 373 9.56 3.49 -22.12
C THR A 373 8.97 2.69 -20.99
N MET A 374 8.28 1.61 -21.30
CA MET A 374 7.71 0.69 -20.32
C MET A 374 8.25 -0.72 -20.59
N SER A 375 8.64 -1.42 -19.56
CA SER A 375 9.04 -2.83 -19.60
C SER A 375 8.13 -3.64 -18.66
N PRO A 376 7.64 -4.80 -19.09
CA PRO A 376 7.62 -5.30 -20.48
C PRO A 376 6.59 -4.55 -21.36
N LYS A 377 6.93 -4.31 -22.62
CA LYS A 377 6.16 -3.46 -23.55
C LYS A 377 4.72 -3.94 -23.85
N SER A 378 4.42 -5.22 -23.68
CA SER A 378 3.16 -5.84 -24.11
C SER A 378 2.26 -6.29 -22.97
N ARG A 379 2.43 -5.73 -21.77
CA ARG A 379 1.82 -6.25 -20.54
C ARG A 379 0.39 -5.77 -20.25
N ALA A 380 -0.17 -4.88 -21.07
CA ALA A 380 -1.55 -4.43 -20.88
C ALA A 380 -2.55 -5.58 -21.02
N CYS A 381 -3.48 -5.68 -20.08
CA CYS A 381 -4.59 -6.63 -20.15
C CYS A 381 -5.39 -6.39 -21.44
N LYS A 382 -5.66 -7.45 -22.18
CA LYS A 382 -6.39 -7.40 -23.46
C LYS A 382 -7.84 -7.83 -23.34
N HIS A 383 -8.23 -8.26 -22.12
CA HIS A 383 -9.59 -8.72 -21.88
C HIS A 383 -10.54 -7.53 -21.77
N SER A 384 -11.69 -7.60 -22.44
CA SER A 384 -12.81 -6.69 -22.27
C SER A 384 -13.68 -7.17 -21.11
N TRP A 385 -13.84 -6.37 -20.11
CA TRP A 385 -14.62 -6.67 -18.90
C TRP A 385 -16.09 -6.25 -19.02
#